data_262b23d4b3a7a45afea6e56e9ff467f7
#
_entry.id   262b23d4b3a7a45afea6e56e9ff467f7
#
_cell.length_a   1.000
_cell.length_b   1.000
_cell.length_c   1.000
_cell.angle_alpha   90.00
_cell.angle_beta   90.00
_cell.angle_gamma   90.00
#
_symmetry.space_group_name_H-M   'P 1'
#
loop_
_entity.id
_entity.type
_entity.pdbx_description
1 polymer ?
#
loop_
_entity_poly.entity_id
_entity_poly.type
_entity_poly.pdbx_seq_one_letter_code
_entity_poly.pdbx_strand_id
1 'polypeptide(L)'
;MRTTAGLIAILTLGACVTRDPAVTVSNPTPSGNWKIERQIDRITGAPLPSAQLMTSISSNSAATSQRPAGLQLTCFEKQPLVRISFEFKIGSDANTVLGYRFDEKPGHDNVASRILPGHQVIVIEDRAAVADFIAGMSGAQQLYLRIRSLNAGRTTAEFSLDGSAAAVQAAFAGCPLVQEPAKRKMS
;
A
#
# COMPACT_ATOMS: atom_id res chain seq x y z
N MET A 1 50.69 38.35 12.70
CA MET A 1 49.54 37.50 12.98
C MET A 1 48.62 37.58 11.78
N ARG A 2 48.59 36.52 10.95
CA ARG A 2 47.70 36.42 9.77
C ARG A 2 46.66 35.36 10.08
N THR A 3 45.39 35.79 10.22
CA THR A 3 44.20 34.93 10.41
C THR A 3 43.69 34.54 9.05
N THR A 4 43.83 33.26 8.68
CA THR A 4 43.21 32.65 7.50
C THR A 4 41.78 32.19 7.86
N ALA A 5 40.79 32.88 7.30
CA ALA A 5 39.38 32.45 7.40
C ALA A 5 39.14 31.29 6.41
N GLY A 6 38.87 30.10 6.93
CA GLY A 6 38.48 28.94 6.13
C GLY A 6 37.01 29.01 5.71
N LEU A 7 36.77 29.00 4.41
CA LEU A 7 35.45 28.95 3.81
C LEU A 7 34.96 27.49 3.81
N ILE A 8 33.98 27.15 4.65
CA ILE A 8 33.33 25.82 4.64
C ILE A 8 32.23 25.84 3.57
N ALA A 9 32.50 25.17 2.46
CA ALA A 9 31.49 24.93 1.43
C ALA A 9 30.56 23.78 1.87
N ILE A 10 29.32 24.11 2.21
CA ILE A 10 28.28 23.13 2.51
C ILE A 10 27.75 22.60 1.17
N LEU A 11 28.17 21.37 0.80
CA LEU A 11 27.57 20.63 -0.31
C LEU A 11 26.17 20.12 0.14
N THR A 12 25.11 20.76 -0.33
CA THR A 12 23.76 20.24 -0.24
C THR A 12 23.60 19.12 -1.26
N LEU A 13 23.65 17.86 -0.80
CA LEU A 13 23.22 16.71 -1.61
C LEU A 13 21.70 16.82 -1.83
N GLY A 14 21.33 17.34 -2.99
CA GLY A 14 19.95 17.27 -3.47
C GLY A 14 19.58 15.82 -3.72
N ALA A 15 18.74 15.24 -2.84
CA ALA A 15 18.14 13.94 -3.09
C ALA A 15 17.29 14.04 -4.36
N CYS A 16 17.74 13.44 -5.46
CA CYS A 16 16.94 13.26 -6.68
C CYS A 16 15.79 12.31 -6.37
N VAL A 17 14.64 12.84 -5.99
CA VAL A 17 13.40 12.07 -6.01
C VAL A 17 13.03 11.86 -7.48
N THR A 18 13.20 10.65 -7.98
CA THR A 18 12.75 10.28 -9.33
C THR A 18 11.23 10.30 -9.34
N ARG A 19 10.66 11.37 -9.88
CA ARG A 19 9.22 11.47 -10.13
C ARG A 19 8.92 10.82 -11.47
N ASP A 20 7.86 10.00 -11.50
CA ASP A 20 7.32 9.51 -12.77
C ASP A 20 6.87 10.71 -13.63
N PRO A 21 7.47 10.94 -14.80
CA PRO A 21 7.13 12.07 -15.65
C PRO A 21 5.70 11.98 -16.22
N ALA A 22 5.10 10.81 -16.24
CA ALA A 22 3.74 10.58 -16.72
C ALA A 22 2.66 10.95 -15.69
N VAL A 23 3.05 11.26 -14.44
CA VAL A 23 2.11 11.55 -13.36
C VAL A 23 2.38 12.94 -12.77
N THR A 24 1.33 13.75 -12.66
CA THR A 24 1.35 14.98 -11.87
C THR A 24 0.92 14.64 -10.44
N VAL A 25 1.81 14.84 -9.48
CA VAL A 25 1.56 14.57 -8.06
C VAL A 25 1.29 15.89 -7.35
N SER A 26 0.14 16.02 -6.69
CA SER A 26 -0.08 17.07 -5.70
C SER A 26 0.72 16.77 -4.43
N ASN A 27 0.98 17.79 -3.61
CA ASN A 27 1.58 17.56 -2.31
C ASN A 27 0.72 16.57 -1.50
N PRO A 28 1.30 15.51 -0.91
CA PRO A 28 0.55 14.57 -0.11
C PRO A 28 -0.16 15.27 1.06
N THR A 29 -1.41 14.93 1.29
CA THR A 29 -2.16 15.39 2.45
C THR A 29 -2.08 14.33 3.55
N PRO A 30 -1.56 14.63 4.75
CA PRO A 30 -1.52 13.69 5.84
C PRO A 30 -2.92 13.48 6.43
N SER A 31 -3.22 12.25 6.84
CA SER A 31 -4.38 11.89 7.66
C SER A 31 -3.96 10.82 8.65
N GLY A 32 -3.74 11.19 9.90
CA GLY A 32 -3.09 10.30 10.87
C GLY A 32 -1.76 9.80 10.33
N ASN A 33 -1.59 8.49 10.25
CA ASN A 33 -0.39 7.85 9.72
C ASN A 33 -0.38 7.68 8.19
N TRP A 34 -1.44 8.09 7.50
CA TRP A 34 -1.59 7.95 6.06
C TRP A 34 -1.11 9.17 5.29
N LYS A 35 -0.53 8.92 4.12
CA LYS A 35 -0.25 9.92 3.08
C LYS A 35 -1.27 9.76 1.96
N ILE A 36 -2.14 10.74 1.79
CA ILE A 36 -3.14 10.77 0.72
C ILE A 36 -2.54 11.51 -0.47
N GLU A 37 -2.45 10.84 -1.62
CA GLU A 37 -1.93 11.40 -2.86
C GLU A 37 -3.05 11.52 -3.89
N ARG A 38 -3.16 12.71 -4.48
CA ARG A 38 -4.01 12.98 -5.62
C ARG A 38 -3.12 13.10 -6.85
N GLN A 39 -3.00 12.01 -7.56
CA GLN A 39 -2.22 11.94 -8.80
C GLN A 39 -3.16 12.10 -10.00
N ILE A 40 -2.63 12.61 -11.09
CA ILE A 40 -3.34 12.73 -12.37
C ILE A 40 -2.42 12.14 -13.43
N ASP A 41 -2.94 11.19 -14.19
CA ASP A 41 -2.28 10.67 -15.38
C ASP A 41 -2.19 11.81 -16.42
N ARG A 42 -0.99 12.17 -16.81
CA ARG A 42 -0.75 13.27 -17.75
C ARG A 42 -1.12 12.93 -19.20
N ILE A 43 -1.28 11.66 -19.51
CA ILE A 43 -1.64 11.19 -20.85
C ILE A 43 -3.15 11.24 -21.03
N THR A 44 -3.89 10.73 -20.05
CA THR A 44 -5.35 10.59 -20.15
C THR A 44 -6.12 11.68 -19.39
N GLY A 45 -5.47 12.41 -18.48
CA GLY A 45 -6.11 13.33 -17.54
C GLY A 45 -6.91 12.62 -16.42
N ALA A 46 -6.85 11.29 -16.37
CA ALA A 46 -7.60 10.53 -15.38
C ALA A 46 -7.01 10.69 -13.96
N PRO A 47 -7.87 10.79 -12.92
CA PRO A 47 -7.39 10.79 -11.56
C PRO A 47 -6.86 9.41 -11.17
N LEU A 48 -5.71 9.40 -10.49
CA LEU A 48 -5.06 8.21 -9.93
C LEU A 48 -4.97 8.39 -8.40
N PRO A 49 -6.09 8.28 -7.68
CA PRO A 49 -6.10 8.48 -6.25
C PRO A 49 -5.37 7.35 -5.55
N SER A 50 -4.59 7.67 -4.52
CA SER A 50 -3.97 6.67 -3.66
C SER A 50 -3.82 7.18 -2.23
N ALA A 51 -3.79 6.23 -1.28
CA ALA A 51 -3.43 6.48 0.10
C ALA A 51 -2.39 5.45 0.51
N GLN A 52 -1.31 5.91 1.17
CA GLN A 52 -0.19 5.07 1.56
C GLN A 52 0.04 5.16 3.06
N LEU A 53 0.35 4.01 3.65
CA LEU A 53 0.73 3.84 5.04
C LEU A 53 2.03 3.05 5.10
N MET A 54 2.99 3.52 5.90
CA MET A 54 4.26 2.82 6.10
C MET A 54 4.38 2.33 7.54
N THR A 55 5.04 1.19 7.70
CA THR A 55 5.45 0.69 9.00
C THR A 55 6.91 0.23 8.97
N SER A 56 7.59 0.32 10.11
CA SER A 56 8.89 -0.32 10.33
C SER A 56 8.76 -1.70 11.00
N ILE A 57 7.55 -2.09 11.37
CA ILE A 57 7.26 -3.35 12.07
C ILE A 57 6.91 -4.42 11.04
N SER A 58 7.89 -4.86 10.28
CA SER A 58 7.74 -6.05 9.44
C SER A 58 8.96 -6.97 9.58
N SER A 59 8.73 -8.27 9.48
CA SER A 59 9.77 -9.29 9.60
C SER A 59 9.53 -10.45 8.65
N ASN A 60 10.60 -11.15 8.31
CA ASN A 60 10.55 -12.40 7.57
C ASN A 60 11.41 -13.43 8.29
N SER A 61 10.96 -14.67 8.40
CA SER A 61 11.66 -15.76 9.12
C SER A 61 13.04 -16.10 8.54
N ALA A 62 13.31 -15.71 7.28
CA ALA A 62 14.61 -15.88 6.64
C ALA A 62 15.49 -14.59 6.71
N ALA A 63 14.98 -13.49 7.27
CA ALA A 63 15.71 -12.24 7.44
C ALA A 63 16.18 -12.07 8.89
N THR A 64 17.32 -11.39 9.07
CA THR A 64 17.92 -11.16 10.40
C THR A 64 17.47 -9.86 11.06
N SER A 65 16.77 -8.99 10.33
CA SER A 65 16.32 -7.68 10.83
C SER A 65 14.93 -7.33 10.33
N GLN A 66 14.24 -6.51 11.10
CA GLN A 66 13.02 -5.86 10.66
C GLN A 66 13.29 -4.91 9.49
N ARG A 67 12.33 -4.76 8.60
CA ARG A 67 12.39 -3.89 7.44
C ARG A 67 11.08 -3.11 7.30
N PRO A 68 11.09 -1.97 6.60
CA PRO A 68 9.86 -1.28 6.28
C PRO A 68 8.91 -2.12 5.42
N ALA A 69 7.61 -1.89 5.62
CA ALA A 69 6.56 -2.39 4.75
C ALA A 69 5.58 -1.25 4.44
N GLY A 70 4.96 -1.32 3.26
CA GLY A 70 3.98 -0.34 2.81
C GLY A 70 2.62 -0.98 2.56
N LEU A 71 1.56 -0.31 2.97
CA LEU A 71 0.17 -0.60 2.62
C LEU A 71 -0.34 0.53 1.75
N GLN A 72 -0.83 0.22 0.56
CA GLN A 72 -1.38 1.20 -0.38
C GLN A 72 -2.79 0.82 -0.78
N LEU A 73 -3.69 1.76 -0.67
CA LEU A 73 -5.04 1.73 -1.23
C LEU A 73 -5.03 2.56 -2.51
N THR A 74 -5.56 2.02 -3.59
CA THR A 74 -5.62 2.74 -4.87
C THR A 74 -6.75 2.22 -5.75
N CYS A 75 -7.15 3.04 -6.72
CA CYS A 75 -8.08 2.68 -7.77
C CYS A 75 -7.35 2.70 -9.11
N PHE A 76 -7.36 1.61 -9.83
CA PHE A 76 -6.81 1.51 -11.18
C PHE A 76 -7.91 1.10 -12.15
N GLU A 77 -8.23 1.94 -13.13
CA GLU A 77 -9.28 1.69 -14.13
C GLU A 77 -10.62 1.25 -13.50
N LYS A 78 -11.06 1.95 -12.45
CA LYS A 78 -12.25 1.61 -11.65
C LYS A 78 -12.18 0.27 -10.92
N GLN A 79 -11.02 -0.34 -10.85
CA GLN A 79 -10.74 -1.53 -10.06
C GLN A 79 -10.09 -1.12 -8.74
N PRO A 80 -10.74 -1.37 -7.58
CA PRO A 80 -10.14 -1.12 -6.28
C PRO A 80 -9.04 -2.14 -6.01
N LEU A 81 -7.92 -1.69 -5.46
CA LEU A 81 -6.77 -2.51 -5.17
C LEU A 81 -6.23 -2.21 -3.78
N VAL A 82 -5.82 -3.26 -3.07
CA VAL A 82 -4.98 -3.17 -1.88
C VAL A 82 -3.62 -3.78 -2.20
N ARG A 83 -2.56 -2.98 -2.09
CA ARG A 83 -1.18 -3.41 -2.36
C ARG A 83 -0.39 -3.39 -1.06
N ILE A 84 0.35 -4.45 -0.79
CA ILE A 84 1.26 -4.53 0.34
C ILE A 84 2.66 -4.81 -0.19
N SER A 85 3.62 -3.96 0.16
CA SER A 85 5.00 -4.01 -0.32
C SER A 85 5.97 -4.26 0.82
N PHE A 86 7.06 -4.97 0.52
CA PHE A 86 8.12 -5.33 1.45
C PHE A 86 9.49 -5.10 0.82
N GLU A 87 10.52 -4.91 1.63
CA GLU A 87 11.92 -4.82 1.15
C GLU A 87 12.58 -6.19 0.94
N PHE A 88 11.91 -7.28 1.27
CA PHE A 88 12.38 -8.64 1.06
C PHE A 88 11.40 -9.44 0.19
N LYS A 89 11.87 -10.55 -0.39
CA LYS A 89 11.03 -11.45 -1.17
C LYS A 89 10.06 -12.21 -0.25
N ILE A 90 8.79 -12.23 -0.62
CA ILE A 90 7.70 -12.83 0.18
C ILE A 90 7.20 -14.16 -0.40
N GLY A 91 7.76 -14.62 -1.51
CA GLY A 91 7.39 -15.87 -2.17
C GLY A 91 6.93 -15.70 -3.61
N SER A 92 6.25 -16.71 -4.13
CA SER A 92 5.63 -16.72 -5.47
C SER A 92 4.16 -17.08 -5.38
N ASP A 93 3.35 -16.74 -6.38
CA ASP A 93 1.90 -16.97 -6.38
C ASP A 93 1.51 -18.42 -6.05
N ALA A 94 2.19 -19.39 -6.67
CA ALA A 94 1.82 -20.79 -6.54
C ALA A 94 1.96 -21.37 -5.11
N ASN A 95 2.74 -20.70 -4.24
CA ASN A 95 3.16 -21.26 -2.94
C ASN A 95 3.00 -20.27 -1.80
N THR A 96 2.11 -19.28 -1.94
CA THR A 96 1.99 -18.21 -0.97
C THR A 96 0.54 -18.02 -0.54
N VAL A 97 0.33 -17.88 0.76
CA VAL A 97 -0.97 -17.68 1.37
C VAL A 97 -0.95 -16.39 2.19
N LEU A 98 -1.84 -15.47 1.86
CA LEU A 98 -2.07 -14.24 2.59
C LEU A 98 -3.15 -14.45 3.66
N GLY A 99 -2.90 -13.96 4.86
CA GLY A 99 -3.88 -13.81 5.91
C GLY A 99 -3.73 -12.45 6.60
N TYR A 100 -4.83 -11.94 7.14
CA TYR A 100 -4.83 -10.71 7.93
C TYR A 100 -5.86 -10.73 9.05
N ARG A 101 -5.69 -9.84 10.02
CA ARG A 101 -6.62 -9.62 11.13
C ARG A 101 -6.62 -8.14 11.50
N PHE A 102 -7.78 -7.62 11.79
CA PHE A 102 -7.96 -6.29 12.35
C PHE A 102 -8.24 -6.38 13.86
N ASP A 103 -7.43 -5.70 14.66
CA ASP A 103 -7.50 -5.73 16.13
C ASP A 103 -7.60 -7.18 16.66
N GLU A 104 -8.48 -7.44 17.59
CA GLU A 104 -8.77 -8.78 18.15
C GLU A 104 -9.96 -9.47 17.44
N LYS A 105 -10.39 -8.98 16.28
CA LYS A 105 -11.47 -9.61 15.49
C LYS A 105 -10.99 -10.94 14.87
N PRO A 106 -11.90 -11.83 14.46
CA PRO A 106 -11.55 -13.03 13.72
C PRO A 106 -10.70 -12.70 12.50
N GLY A 107 -9.66 -13.50 12.26
CA GLY A 107 -8.76 -13.30 11.12
C GLY A 107 -9.31 -13.93 9.85
N HIS A 108 -8.86 -13.40 8.72
CA HIS A 108 -9.04 -13.97 7.39
C HIS A 108 -7.79 -14.71 6.99
N ASP A 109 -7.91 -15.96 6.56
CA ASP A 109 -6.79 -16.74 6.01
C ASP A 109 -7.10 -17.16 4.57
N ASN A 110 -6.07 -17.42 3.79
CA ASN A 110 -6.19 -17.77 2.38
C ASN A 110 -6.95 -16.72 1.53
N VAL A 111 -6.59 -15.46 1.75
CA VAL A 111 -7.20 -14.33 1.03
C VAL A 111 -6.79 -14.37 -0.44
N ALA A 112 -7.78 -14.21 -1.34
CA ALA A 112 -7.53 -14.11 -2.78
C ALA A 112 -6.59 -12.94 -3.08
N SER A 113 -5.39 -13.26 -3.52
CA SER A 113 -4.30 -12.29 -3.73
C SER A 113 -3.30 -12.79 -4.75
N ARG A 114 -2.51 -11.88 -5.31
CA ARG A 114 -1.50 -12.18 -6.33
C ARG A 114 -0.17 -11.51 -5.98
N ILE A 115 0.94 -12.21 -6.18
CA ILE A 115 2.28 -11.64 -6.03
C ILE A 115 2.74 -11.06 -7.36
N LEU A 116 3.19 -9.80 -7.34
CA LEU A 116 3.71 -9.14 -8.52
C LEU A 116 5.15 -9.61 -8.86
N PRO A 117 5.59 -9.47 -10.12
CA PRO A 117 6.99 -9.69 -10.49
C PRO A 117 7.95 -8.94 -9.57
N GLY A 118 9.07 -9.56 -9.21
CA GLY A 118 9.98 -9.04 -8.18
C GLY A 118 9.77 -9.66 -6.81
N HIS A 119 8.59 -10.29 -6.57
CA HIS A 119 8.29 -11.08 -5.37
C HIS A 119 8.32 -10.29 -4.05
N GLN A 120 8.13 -8.97 -4.12
CA GLN A 120 8.14 -8.05 -2.97
C GLN A 120 6.79 -7.38 -2.73
N VAL A 121 5.84 -7.56 -3.64
CA VAL A 121 4.51 -6.93 -3.57
C VAL A 121 3.43 -7.99 -3.71
N ILE A 122 2.46 -7.99 -2.79
CA ILE A 122 1.23 -8.77 -2.88
C ILE A 122 0.04 -7.83 -3.07
N VAL A 123 -0.91 -8.23 -3.91
CA VAL A 123 -2.08 -7.42 -4.26
C VAL A 123 -3.35 -8.22 -3.98
N ILE A 124 -4.30 -7.60 -3.29
CA ILE A 124 -5.69 -8.03 -3.25
C ILE A 124 -6.40 -7.25 -4.36
N GLU A 125 -6.88 -7.94 -5.39
CA GLU A 125 -7.52 -7.34 -6.57
C GLU A 125 -8.93 -7.92 -6.83
N ASP A 126 -9.28 -9.02 -6.18
CA ASP A 126 -10.66 -9.49 -6.16
C ASP A 126 -11.56 -8.48 -5.44
N ARG A 127 -12.62 -8.02 -6.11
CA ARG A 127 -13.45 -6.93 -5.62
C ARG A 127 -14.14 -7.25 -4.29
N ALA A 128 -14.58 -8.49 -4.11
CA ALA A 128 -15.22 -8.92 -2.87
C ALA A 128 -14.17 -8.96 -1.73
N ALA A 129 -12.99 -9.51 -1.99
CA ALA A 129 -11.91 -9.54 -1.01
C ALA A 129 -11.42 -8.12 -0.64
N VAL A 130 -11.38 -7.17 -1.59
CA VAL A 130 -11.10 -5.76 -1.29
C VAL A 130 -12.20 -5.15 -0.45
N ALA A 131 -13.48 -5.40 -0.78
CA ALA A 131 -14.61 -4.87 -0.01
C ALA A 131 -14.59 -5.39 1.44
N ASP A 132 -14.31 -6.67 1.65
CA ASP A 132 -14.18 -7.29 2.98
C ASP A 132 -13.01 -6.70 3.76
N PHE A 133 -11.86 -6.50 3.09
CA PHE A 133 -10.69 -5.86 3.71
C PHE A 133 -11.02 -4.43 4.18
N ILE A 134 -11.67 -3.63 3.34
CA ILE A 134 -12.03 -2.25 3.67
C ILE A 134 -13.12 -2.19 4.76
N ALA A 135 -14.09 -3.10 4.73
CA ALA A 135 -15.11 -3.20 5.78
C ALA A 135 -14.47 -3.55 7.14
N GLY A 136 -13.52 -4.50 7.15
CA GLY A 136 -12.77 -4.86 8.36
C GLY A 136 -11.90 -3.73 8.92
N MET A 137 -11.35 -2.90 8.02
CA MET A 137 -10.53 -1.73 8.37
C MET A 137 -11.34 -0.61 9.03
N SER A 138 -12.66 -0.57 8.79
CA SER A 138 -13.53 0.47 9.34
C SER A 138 -13.55 0.43 10.86
N GLY A 139 -13.09 1.51 11.51
CA GLY A 139 -13.00 1.66 12.96
C GLY A 139 -11.92 0.81 13.64
N ALA A 140 -11.11 0.07 12.89
CA ALA A 140 -9.99 -0.69 13.44
C ALA A 140 -8.78 0.22 13.73
N GLN A 141 -8.01 -0.15 14.76
CA GLN A 141 -6.80 0.56 15.17
C GLN A 141 -5.53 -0.09 14.60
N GLN A 142 -5.53 -1.42 14.46
CA GLN A 142 -4.37 -2.21 14.05
C GLN A 142 -4.74 -3.20 12.95
N LEU A 143 -3.82 -3.37 12.01
CA LEU A 143 -3.83 -4.45 11.04
C LEU A 143 -2.63 -5.34 11.29
N TYR A 144 -2.88 -6.62 11.54
CA TYR A 144 -1.88 -7.69 11.57
C TYR A 144 -1.95 -8.45 10.26
N LEU A 145 -0.81 -8.58 9.60
CA LEU A 145 -0.70 -9.23 8.31
C LEU A 145 0.31 -10.38 8.39
N ARG A 146 -0.04 -11.50 7.78
CA ARG A 146 0.82 -12.68 7.69
C ARG A 146 0.80 -13.23 6.26
N ILE A 147 1.99 -13.48 5.74
CA ILE A 147 2.20 -14.20 4.49
C ILE A 147 2.96 -15.47 4.84
N ARG A 148 2.46 -16.62 4.42
CA ARG A 148 3.14 -17.91 4.50
C ARG A 148 3.56 -18.32 3.10
N SER A 149 4.82 -18.62 2.91
CA SER A 149 5.36 -19.06 1.64
C SER A 149 6.21 -20.30 1.83
N LEU A 150 6.03 -21.26 0.94
CA LEU A 150 6.81 -22.51 0.98
C LEU A 150 8.31 -22.24 0.76
N ASN A 151 8.65 -21.26 -0.07
CA ASN A 151 10.03 -20.98 -0.49
C ASN A 151 10.62 -19.67 0.07
N ALA A 152 9.82 -18.84 0.76
CA ALA A 152 10.28 -17.59 1.37
C ALA A 152 9.94 -17.46 2.86
N GLY A 153 9.45 -18.55 3.47
CA GLY A 153 9.13 -18.59 4.89
C GLY A 153 7.89 -17.81 5.28
N ARG A 154 7.90 -17.25 6.49
CA ARG A 154 6.80 -16.47 7.04
C ARG A 154 7.18 -14.99 7.09
N THR A 155 6.36 -14.16 6.48
CA THR A 155 6.43 -12.71 6.58
C THR A 155 5.30 -12.19 7.44
N THR A 156 5.57 -11.24 8.32
CA THR A 156 4.56 -10.53 9.12
C THR A 156 4.76 -9.03 9.02
N ALA A 157 3.67 -8.28 9.14
CA ALA A 157 3.71 -6.84 9.28
C ALA A 157 2.56 -6.35 10.15
N GLU A 158 2.79 -5.25 10.88
CA GLU A 158 1.80 -4.59 11.72
C GLU A 158 1.68 -3.13 11.30
N PHE A 159 0.45 -2.66 11.11
CA PHE A 159 0.16 -1.29 10.70
C PHE A 159 -0.80 -0.63 11.69
N SER A 160 -0.45 0.57 12.14
CA SER A 160 -1.39 1.42 12.88
C SER A 160 -2.28 2.18 11.90
N LEU A 161 -3.59 1.99 12.02
CA LEU A 161 -4.58 2.44 11.04
C LEU A 161 -5.17 3.84 11.31
N ASP A 162 -4.55 4.61 12.21
CA ASP A 162 -5.01 5.98 12.48
C ASP A 162 -5.12 6.79 11.19
N GLY A 163 -6.29 7.42 10.97
CA GLY A 163 -6.58 8.18 9.74
C GLY A 163 -7.15 7.35 8.59
N SER A 164 -7.41 6.04 8.77
CA SER A 164 -7.85 5.12 7.72
C SER A 164 -9.15 5.52 7.02
N ALA A 165 -10.11 6.11 7.74
CA ALA A 165 -11.40 6.50 7.16
C ALA A 165 -11.23 7.52 6.01
N ALA A 166 -10.43 8.57 6.22
CA ALA A 166 -10.13 9.55 5.19
C ALA A 166 -9.28 8.97 4.05
N ALA A 167 -8.36 8.05 4.38
CA ALA A 167 -7.53 7.34 3.40
C ALA A 167 -8.38 6.49 2.45
N VAL A 168 -9.32 5.71 2.98
CA VAL A 168 -10.27 4.89 2.20
C VAL A 168 -11.12 5.76 1.30
N GLN A 169 -11.72 6.83 1.85
CA GLN A 169 -12.56 7.75 1.10
C GLN A 169 -11.78 8.38 -0.06
N ALA A 170 -10.55 8.79 0.18
CA ALA A 170 -9.72 9.44 -0.84
C ALA A 170 -9.25 8.45 -1.92
N ALA A 171 -8.76 7.27 -1.51
CA ALA A 171 -8.20 6.28 -2.44
C ALA A 171 -9.26 5.68 -3.38
N PHE A 172 -10.50 5.55 -2.90
CA PHE A 172 -11.60 4.95 -3.66
C PHE A 172 -12.65 5.96 -4.13
N ALA A 173 -12.33 7.26 -4.13
CA ALA A 173 -13.18 8.28 -4.73
C ALA A 173 -13.44 7.95 -6.21
N GLY A 174 -14.71 7.69 -6.58
CA GLY A 174 -15.09 7.28 -7.93
C GLY A 174 -14.74 5.82 -8.31
N CYS A 175 -14.37 4.99 -7.33
CA CYS A 175 -14.04 3.59 -7.48
C CYS A 175 -15.02 2.72 -6.69
N PRO A 176 -16.07 2.18 -7.30
CA PRO A 176 -17.06 1.42 -6.57
C PRO A 176 -16.48 0.13 -6.00
N LEU A 177 -16.60 -0.07 -4.69
CA LEU A 177 -16.19 -1.31 -4.00
C LEU A 177 -17.15 -2.48 -4.34
N VAL A 178 -18.42 -2.18 -4.59
CA VAL A 178 -19.44 -3.17 -4.99
C VAL A 178 -19.74 -2.97 -6.48
N GLN A 179 -19.81 -4.05 -7.25
CA GLN A 179 -20.31 -3.98 -8.61
C GLN A 179 -21.82 -3.65 -8.60
N GLU A 180 -22.22 -2.57 -9.25
CA GLU A 180 -23.62 -2.41 -9.60
C GLU A 180 -24.03 -3.58 -10.51
N PRO A 181 -25.17 -4.25 -10.22
CA PRO A 181 -25.66 -5.29 -11.11
C PRO A 181 -25.83 -4.69 -12.51
N ALA A 182 -25.23 -5.34 -13.51
CA ALA A 182 -25.33 -4.91 -14.90
C ALA A 182 -26.81 -4.70 -15.25
N LYS A 183 -27.21 -3.47 -15.59
CA LYS A 183 -28.55 -3.19 -16.08
C LYS A 183 -28.81 -4.10 -17.27
N ARG A 184 -29.63 -5.15 -17.08
CA ARG A 184 -30.09 -6.00 -18.16
C ARG A 184 -30.77 -5.08 -19.20
N LYS A 185 -30.14 -4.91 -20.37
CA LYS A 185 -30.82 -4.30 -21.50
C LYS A 185 -31.98 -5.24 -21.83
N MET A 186 -33.19 -4.81 -21.50
CA MET A 186 -34.39 -5.42 -22.05
C MET A 186 -34.43 -5.03 -23.53
N SER A 187 -34.19 -6.00 -24.39
CA SER A 187 -34.42 -5.92 -25.84
C SER A 187 -35.89 -6.28 -26.12
#